data_10b6a5f2371b9cc0041d874fbd30cc2e
#
_entry.id   10b6a5f2371b9cc0041d874fbd30cc2e
#
_cell.length_a   1.000
_cell.length_b   1.000
_cell.length_c   1.000
_cell.angle_alpha   90.00
_cell.angle_beta   90.00
_cell.angle_gamma   90.00
#
_symmetry.space_group_name_H-M   'P 1'
#
loop_
_entity.id
_entity.type
_entity.pdbx_description
1 polymer ?
#
loop_
_entity_poly.entity_id
_entity_poly.type
_entity_poly.pdbx_seq_one_letter_code
_entity_poly.pdbx_strand_id
1 'polypeptide(L)'
;CKNVLNYLPQACDGSDGDEVVRQKLADASALAGIAAANTFPGLVYGMACALSAWHHLPHGVACGILLPEVMVYQVRSKGERRNGFFQHLYPSSRERYEALAAFCGVGGTEPAGSFSQLLHEVCQLRDKAEIYPTIQAYGVEEAYFLDTLDRMTEVAWNSQWIIHSPVFPQM
;
A
#
# COMPACT_ATOMS: atom_id res chain seq x y z
N CYS A 1 -10.82 -0.05 -3.30
CA CYS A 1 -10.28 1.31 -3.35
C CYS A 1 -11.37 2.36 -3.19
N LYS A 2 -12.33 2.49 -4.15
CA LYS A 2 -13.36 3.56 -4.11
C LYS A 2 -14.13 3.62 -2.80
N ASN A 3 -14.60 2.48 -2.28
CA ASN A 3 -15.30 2.45 -0.99
C ASN A 3 -14.39 2.91 0.17
N VAL A 4 -13.11 2.53 0.17
CA VAL A 4 -12.17 2.96 1.20
C VAL A 4 -11.99 4.49 1.15
N LEU A 5 -11.75 5.07 -0.03
CA LEU A 5 -11.60 6.52 -0.20
C LEU A 5 -12.84 7.29 0.28
N ASN A 6 -14.03 6.76 0.01
CA ASN A 6 -15.28 7.46 0.32
C ASN A 6 -15.75 7.27 1.77
N TYR A 7 -15.53 6.10 2.38
CA TYR A 7 -16.17 5.74 3.64
C TYR A 7 -15.21 5.64 4.82
N LEU A 8 -13.90 5.39 4.59
CA LEU A 8 -12.94 5.37 5.68
C LEU A 8 -12.84 6.72 6.42
N PRO A 9 -12.81 7.88 5.72
CA PRO A 9 -12.83 9.17 6.42
C PRO A 9 -14.04 9.35 7.33
N GLN A 10 -15.21 8.89 6.88
CA GLN A 10 -16.45 8.99 7.66
C GLN A 10 -16.38 8.11 8.92
N ALA A 11 -15.84 6.90 8.81
CA ALA A 11 -15.63 6.04 9.96
C ALA A 11 -14.67 6.66 10.99
N CYS A 12 -13.58 7.30 10.52
CA CYS A 12 -12.62 7.99 11.38
C CYS A 12 -13.22 9.24 12.07
N ASP A 13 -14.17 9.92 11.44
CA ASP A 13 -14.83 11.11 11.98
C ASP A 13 -15.98 10.78 12.99
N GLY A 14 -16.11 9.54 13.42
CA GLY A 14 -17.12 9.14 14.42
C GLY A 14 -18.43 8.60 13.82
N SER A 15 -18.51 8.43 12.50
CA SER A 15 -19.63 7.75 11.82
C SER A 15 -19.42 6.23 11.73
N ASP A 16 -18.55 5.68 12.57
CA ASP A 16 -18.27 4.25 12.65
C ASP A 16 -19.50 3.43 13.10
N GLY A 17 -20.44 4.06 13.80
CA GLY A 17 -21.73 3.50 14.15
C GLY A 17 -22.76 3.46 13.00
N ASP A 18 -22.51 4.14 11.89
CA ASP A 18 -23.39 4.12 10.72
C ASP A 18 -23.32 2.77 10.02
N GLU A 19 -24.46 2.10 9.91
CA GLU A 19 -24.55 0.76 9.32
C GLU A 19 -24.11 0.77 7.84
N VAL A 20 -24.43 1.83 7.09
CA VAL A 20 -24.03 1.95 5.67
C VAL A 20 -22.53 2.09 5.56
N VAL A 21 -21.90 2.93 6.38
CA VAL A 21 -20.44 3.11 6.40
C VAL A 21 -19.74 1.80 6.70
N ARG A 22 -20.16 1.10 7.75
CA ARG A 22 -19.59 -0.21 8.13
C ARG A 22 -19.78 -1.26 7.05
N GLN A 23 -20.97 -1.33 6.44
CA GLN A 23 -21.24 -2.28 5.36
C GLN A 23 -20.33 -2.01 4.15
N LYS A 24 -20.16 -0.75 3.76
CA LYS A 24 -19.28 -0.38 2.61
C LYS A 24 -17.81 -0.69 2.86
N LEU A 25 -17.34 -0.53 4.10
CA LEU A 25 -15.98 -0.91 4.46
C LEU A 25 -15.81 -2.43 4.56
N ALA A 26 -16.79 -3.15 5.07
CA ALA A 26 -16.80 -4.62 5.07
C ALA A 26 -16.78 -5.19 3.64
N ASP A 27 -17.59 -4.64 2.74
CA ASP A 27 -17.59 -4.99 1.31
C ASP A 27 -16.21 -4.72 0.68
N ALA A 28 -15.59 -3.58 1.01
CA ALA A 28 -14.27 -3.23 0.52
C ALA A 28 -13.20 -4.23 1.00
N SER A 29 -13.27 -4.63 2.27
CA SER A 29 -12.38 -5.62 2.87
C SER A 29 -12.54 -6.99 2.22
N ALA A 30 -13.78 -7.45 2.03
CA ALA A 30 -14.06 -8.72 1.37
C ALA A 30 -13.55 -8.75 -0.08
N LEU A 31 -13.80 -7.69 -0.85
CA LEU A 31 -13.31 -7.56 -2.22
C LEU A 31 -11.78 -7.50 -2.28
N ALA A 32 -11.13 -6.82 -1.32
CA ALA A 32 -9.67 -6.80 -1.23
C ALA A 32 -9.10 -8.19 -0.93
N GLY A 33 -9.74 -8.96 -0.04
CA GLY A 33 -9.37 -10.34 0.25
C GLY A 33 -9.48 -11.25 -0.97
N ILE A 34 -10.58 -11.14 -1.74
CA ILE A 34 -10.77 -11.89 -2.99
C ILE A 34 -9.69 -11.51 -4.01
N ALA A 35 -9.41 -10.20 -4.16
CA ALA A 35 -8.36 -9.75 -5.08
C ALA A 35 -6.99 -10.30 -4.65
N ALA A 36 -6.63 -10.18 -3.37
CA ALA A 36 -5.37 -10.69 -2.84
C ALA A 36 -5.20 -12.20 -3.02
N ALA A 37 -6.28 -12.97 -2.88
CA ALA A 37 -6.25 -14.41 -3.09
C ALA A 37 -6.00 -14.80 -4.57
N ASN A 38 -6.36 -13.92 -5.52
CA ASN A 38 -6.19 -14.18 -6.95
C ASN A 38 -4.92 -13.58 -7.56
N THR A 39 -4.39 -12.49 -6.97
CA THR A 39 -3.26 -11.75 -7.55
C THR A 39 -2.04 -11.66 -6.66
N PHE A 40 -2.17 -12.10 -5.45
CA PHE A 40 -1.25 -11.94 -4.32
C PHE A 40 -1.01 -10.46 -3.92
N PRO A 41 -0.77 -10.19 -2.63
CA PRO A 41 -0.24 -8.91 -2.18
C PRO A 41 1.19 -8.72 -2.73
N GLY A 42 1.58 -7.49 -2.92
CA GLY A 42 2.92 -7.18 -3.44
C GLY A 42 3.92 -6.80 -2.34
N LEU A 43 4.85 -5.92 -2.73
CA LEU A 43 5.98 -5.46 -1.92
C LEU A 43 5.56 -4.90 -0.55
N VAL A 44 4.49 -4.09 -0.49
CA VAL A 44 3.98 -3.54 0.78
C VAL A 44 3.73 -4.64 1.80
N TYR A 45 3.06 -5.71 1.40
CA TYR A 45 2.69 -6.79 2.31
C TYR A 45 3.91 -7.57 2.80
N GLY A 46 4.86 -7.91 1.91
CA GLY A 46 6.09 -8.60 2.28
C GLY A 46 6.92 -7.81 3.29
N MET A 47 7.08 -6.51 3.06
CA MET A 47 7.79 -5.61 3.97
C MET A 47 7.04 -5.42 5.29
N ALA A 48 5.72 -5.25 5.25
CA ALA A 48 4.90 -5.07 6.43
C ALA A 48 4.91 -6.31 7.35
N CYS A 49 4.92 -7.52 6.78
CA CYS A 49 5.05 -8.75 7.57
C CYS A 49 6.36 -8.77 8.36
N ALA A 50 7.49 -8.44 7.73
CA ALA A 50 8.78 -8.37 8.39
C ALA A 50 8.78 -7.29 9.48
N LEU A 51 8.36 -6.07 9.14
CA LEU A 51 8.30 -4.95 10.07
C LEU A 51 7.42 -5.25 11.31
N SER A 52 6.26 -5.85 11.09
CA SER A 52 5.36 -6.26 12.19
C SER A 52 5.96 -7.34 13.07
N ALA A 53 6.67 -8.29 12.48
CA ALA A 53 7.26 -9.40 13.23
C ALA A 53 8.40 -8.94 14.16
N TRP A 54 9.25 -8.01 13.70
CA TRP A 54 10.40 -7.53 14.48
C TRP A 54 10.06 -6.41 15.48
N HIS A 55 9.16 -5.51 15.08
CA HIS A 55 8.88 -4.31 15.88
C HIS A 55 7.48 -4.31 16.50
N HIS A 56 6.76 -5.42 16.42
CA HIS A 56 5.41 -5.59 17.01
C HIS A 56 4.39 -4.52 16.58
N LEU A 57 4.59 -3.92 15.40
CA LEU A 57 3.63 -2.99 14.84
C LEU A 57 2.39 -3.76 14.35
N PRO A 58 1.18 -3.26 14.57
CA PRO A 58 -0.01 -3.82 13.94
C PRO A 58 0.17 -3.84 12.40
N HIS A 59 -0.14 -4.97 11.78
CA HIS A 59 0.12 -5.17 10.34
C HIS A 59 -0.49 -4.08 9.45
N GLY A 60 -1.73 -3.65 9.75
CA GLY A 60 -2.37 -2.55 9.02
C GLY A 60 -1.63 -1.22 9.14
N VAL A 61 -1.05 -0.94 10.30
CA VAL A 61 -0.21 0.25 10.54
C VAL A 61 1.06 0.16 9.68
N ALA A 62 1.76 -0.98 9.72
CA ALA A 62 2.95 -1.20 8.90
C ALA A 62 2.65 -1.04 7.40
N CYS A 63 1.52 -1.58 6.92
CA CYS A 63 1.06 -1.37 5.54
C CYS A 63 0.79 0.11 5.24
N GLY A 64 0.13 0.83 6.14
CA GLY A 64 -0.20 2.25 5.96
C GLY A 64 1.03 3.16 5.90
N ILE A 65 2.08 2.85 6.68
CA ILE A 65 3.36 3.54 6.64
C ILE A 65 4.08 3.30 5.30
N LEU A 66 4.13 2.04 4.86
CA LEU A 66 4.91 1.62 3.70
C LEU A 66 4.25 1.93 2.35
N LEU A 67 2.92 1.99 2.31
CA LEU A 67 2.17 2.10 1.05
C LEU A 67 2.56 3.32 0.21
N PRO A 68 2.62 4.55 0.73
CA PRO A 68 3.00 5.72 -0.06
C PRO A 68 4.39 5.59 -0.69
N GLU A 69 5.36 5.12 0.08
CA GLU A 69 6.74 4.97 -0.37
C GLU A 69 6.88 3.91 -1.46
N VAL A 70 6.19 2.78 -1.30
CA VAL A 70 6.18 1.72 -2.31
C VAL A 70 5.48 2.18 -3.60
N MET A 71 4.39 2.96 -3.51
CA MET A 71 3.75 3.55 -4.69
C MET A 71 4.72 4.44 -5.47
N VAL A 72 5.45 5.31 -4.77
CA VAL A 72 6.49 6.17 -5.38
C VAL A 72 7.60 5.33 -5.99
N TYR A 73 8.10 4.34 -5.27
CA TYR A 73 9.12 3.41 -5.75
C TYR A 73 8.69 2.73 -7.06
N GLN A 74 7.49 2.17 -7.11
CA GLN A 74 6.97 1.46 -8.29
C GLN A 74 6.80 2.35 -9.52
N VAL A 75 6.53 3.64 -9.32
CA VAL A 75 6.39 4.60 -10.43
C VAL A 75 7.73 5.14 -10.91
N ARG A 76 8.69 5.35 -10.02
CA ARG A 76 10.00 5.93 -10.32
C ARG A 76 11.02 4.90 -10.79
N SER A 77 10.93 3.69 -10.27
CA SER A 77 11.93 2.66 -10.55
C SER A 77 11.82 2.16 -11.99
N LYS A 78 12.96 2.13 -12.67
CA LYS A 78 13.15 1.44 -13.95
C LYS A 78 13.53 -0.02 -13.75
N GLY A 79 13.33 -0.56 -12.54
CA GLY A 79 13.78 -1.88 -12.14
C GLY A 79 13.34 -3.00 -13.09
N GLU A 80 14.15 -4.03 -13.16
CA GLU A 80 13.87 -5.21 -13.98
C GLU A 80 12.55 -5.85 -13.54
N ARG A 81 11.66 -6.03 -14.49
CA ARG A 81 10.44 -6.80 -14.30
C ARG A 81 10.82 -8.27 -14.44
N ARG A 82 11.04 -8.95 -13.31
CA ARG A 82 11.54 -10.34 -13.30
C ARG A 82 10.47 -11.43 -13.31
N ASN A 83 9.25 -11.17 -13.68
CA ASN A 83 8.31 -12.28 -13.84
C ASN A 83 8.38 -12.77 -15.28
N GLY A 84 8.57 -14.05 -15.44
CA GLY A 84 8.65 -14.75 -16.73
C GLY A 84 7.39 -14.73 -17.58
N PHE A 85 6.40 -13.93 -17.23
CA PHE A 85 5.21 -13.66 -18.03
C PHE A 85 5.39 -12.37 -18.81
N PHE A 86 4.82 -12.32 -20.01
CA PHE A 86 4.85 -11.25 -21.01
C PHE A 86 4.47 -9.86 -20.43
N GLN A 87 5.28 -9.33 -19.54
CA GLN A 87 5.01 -8.05 -18.85
C GLN A 87 5.02 -6.84 -19.78
N HIS A 88 5.65 -6.95 -20.93
CA HIS A 88 5.56 -5.93 -21.98
C HIS A 88 4.13 -5.72 -22.52
N LEU A 89 3.21 -6.67 -22.25
CA LEU A 89 1.80 -6.54 -22.60
C LEU A 89 0.97 -5.83 -21.52
N TYR A 90 1.55 -5.56 -20.35
CA TYR A 90 0.84 -4.92 -19.25
C TYR A 90 1.23 -3.45 -19.12
N PRO A 91 0.26 -2.58 -18.78
CA PRO A 91 0.55 -1.17 -18.54
C PRO A 91 1.56 -0.99 -17.40
N SER A 92 2.33 0.09 -17.44
CA SER A 92 3.27 0.46 -16.39
C SER A 92 2.56 0.68 -15.06
N SER A 93 3.31 0.65 -13.96
CA SER A 93 2.73 0.93 -12.62
C SER A 93 2.08 2.31 -12.58
N ARG A 94 2.68 3.30 -13.25
CA ARG A 94 2.12 4.65 -13.39
C ARG A 94 0.75 4.61 -14.06
N GLU A 95 0.64 4.02 -15.24
CA GLU A 95 -0.62 3.94 -15.99
C GLU A 95 -1.71 3.22 -15.17
N ARG A 96 -1.34 2.20 -14.41
CA ARG A 96 -2.28 1.50 -13.52
C ARG A 96 -2.76 2.36 -12.37
N TYR A 97 -1.89 3.14 -11.75
CA TYR A 97 -2.28 4.06 -10.69
C TYR A 97 -3.13 5.22 -11.23
N GLU A 98 -2.83 5.72 -12.43
CA GLU A 98 -3.63 6.75 -13.10
C GLU A 98 -5.02 6.21 -13.46
N ALA A 99 -5.13 4.99 -13.98
CA ALA A 99 -6.40 4.32 -14.23
C ALA A 99 -7.20 4.10 -12.93
N LEU A 100 -6.52 3.74 -11.84
CA LEU A 100 -7.15 3.60 -10.52
C LEU A 100 -7.65 4.95 -9.99
N ALA A 101 -6.87 6.01 -10.13
CA ALA A 101 -7.26 7.37 -9.75
C ALA A 101 -8.53 7.80 -10.51
N ALA A 102 -8.54 7.61 -11.82
CA ALA A 102 -9.70 7.90 -12.67
C ALA A 102 -10.95 7.10 -12.25
N PHE A 103 -10.78 5.79 -11.99
CA PHE A 103 -11.88 4.93 -11.51
C PHE A 103 -12.43 5.40 -10.16
N CYS A 104 -11.58 5.89 -9.28
CA CYS A 104 -11.98 6.41 -7.97
C CYS A 104 -12.56 7.83 -8.04
N GLY A 105 -12.42 8.53 -9.16
CA GLY A 105 -12.81 9.92 -9.32
C GLY A 105 -11.81 10.90 -8.69
N VAL A 106 -10.55 10.45 -8.53
CA VAL A 106 -9.44 11.26 -8.01
C VAL A 106 -8.66 11.83 -9.18
N GLY A 107 -8.45 13.14 -9.17
CA GLY A 107 -7.62 13.80 -10.18
C GLY A 107 -8.36 14.16 -11.45
N GLY A 108 -9.06 15.20 -11.49
CA GLY A 108 -9.63 15.94 -12.63
C GLY A 108 -9.59 15.27 -14.02
N THR A 109 -9.69 16.08 -15.04
CA THR A 109 -9.68 15.63 -16.46
C THR A 109 -8.28 15.40 -17.05
N GLU A 110 -7.22 15.74 -16.30
CA GLU A 110 -5.82 15.65 -16.78
C GLU A 110 -5.14 14.36 -16.28
N PRO A 111 -4.81 13.40 -17.16
CA PRO A 111 -4.21 12.12 -16.75
C PRO A 111 -2.86 12.26 -16.03
N ALA A 112 -2.05 13.26 -16.41
CA ALA A 112 -0.70 13.41 -15.89
C ALA A 112 -0.61 13.79 -14.39
N GLY A 113 -1.69 14.34 -13.82
CA GLY A 113 -1.75 14.69 -12.40
C GLY A 113 -2.31 13.59 -11.49
N SER A 114 -2.96 12.60 -12.06
CA SER A 114 -3.77 11.64 -11.33
C SER A 114 -2.99 10.77 -10.34
N PHE A 115 -1.74 10.36 -10.64
CA PHE A 115 -0.92 9.60 -9.69
C PHE A 115 -0.58 10.42 -8.44
N SER A 116 -0.15 11.68 -8.62
CA SER A 116 0.20 12.55 -7.50
C SER A 116 -1.00 12.85 -6.61
N GLN A 117 -2.17 13.02 -7.22
CA GLN A 117 -3.42 13.21 -6.49
C GLN A 117 -3.86 11.94 -5.76
N LEU A 118 -3.76 10.77 -6.38
CA LEU A 118 -4.03 9.49 -5.70
C LEU A 118 -3.10 9.28 -4.51
N LEU A 119 -1.81 9.56 -4.67
CA LEU A 119 -0.82 9.47 -3.61
C LEU A 119 -1.16 10.44 -2.45
N HIS A 120 -1.58 11.66 -2.79
CA HIS A 120 -2.03 12.64 -1.79
C HIS A 120 -3.24 12.12 -1.01
N GLU A 121 -4.26 11.60 -1.68
CA GLU A 121 -5.44 11.00 -1.03
C GLU A 121 -5.06 9.83 -0.11
N VAL A 122 -4.13 8.98 -0.53
CA VAL A 122 -3.64 7.87 0.31
C VAL A 122 -2.94 8.40 1.56
N CYS A 123 -2.11 9.45 1.44
CA CYS A 123 -1.48 10.08 2.59
C CYS A 123 -2.51 10.72 3.53
N GLN A 124 -3.50 11.42 2.98
CA GLN A 124 -4.58 12.01 3.79
C GLN A 124 -5.40 10.95 4.54
N LEU A 125 -5.71 9.82 3.87
CA LEU A 125 -6.39 8.71 4.53
C LEU A 125 -5.58 8.09 5.66
N ARG A 126 -4.27 7.93 5.45
CA ARG A 126 -3.34 7.46 6.47
C ARG A 126 -3.37 8.38 7.69
N ASP A 127 -3.25 9.69 7.45
CA ASP A 127 -3.22 10.69 8.52
C ASP A 127 -4.57 10.75 9.25
N LYS A 128 -5.67 10.63 8.52
CA LYS A 128 -7.03 10.60 9.08
C LYS A 128 -7.33 9.34 9.91
N ALA A 129 -6.70 8.23 9.53
CA ALA A 129 -6.73 6.97 10.30
C ALA A 129 -5.74 6.97 11.47
N GLU A 130 -5.14 8.11 11.79
CA GLU A 130 -4.16 8.30 12.87
C GLU A 130 -2.92 7.38 12.74
N ILE A 131 -2.58 7.00 11.51
CA ILE A 131 -1.36 6.25 11.22
C ILE A 131 -0.23 7.23 10.99
N TYR A 132 0.67 7.35 11.97
CA TYR A 132 1.85 8.22 11.85
C TYR A 132 2.76 7.78 10.70
N PRO A 133 3.42 8.73 10.01
CA PRO A 133 4.19 8.41 8.80
C PRO A 133 5.53 7.72 9.08
N THR A 134 5.96 7.63 10.32
CA THR A 134 7.25 7.04 10.70
C THR A 134 7.10 5.97 11.76
N ILE A 135 7.95 4.95 11.70
CA ILE A 135 8.00 3.88 12.71
C ILE A 135 8.48 4.39 14.07
N GLN A 136 9.27 5.46 14.09
CA GLN A 136 9.75 6.09 15.31
C GLN A 136 8.59 6.60 16.17
N ALA A 137 7.52 7.11 15.56
CA ALA A 137 6.33 7.58 16.29
C ALA A 137 5.61 6.43 17.05
N TYR A 138 5.92 5.19 16.74
CA TYR A 138 5.42 3.99 17.45
C TYR A 138 6.43 3.43 18.46
N GLY A 139 7.47 4.20 18.82
CA GLY A 139 8.46 3.80 19.81
C GLY A 139 9.55 2.87 19.30
N VAL A 140 9.68 2.69 17.98
CA VAL A 140 10.78 1.92 17.39
C VAL A 140 12.05 2.76 17.44
N GLU A 141 13.04 2.30 18.20
CA GLU A 141 14.34 2.97 18.31
C GLU A 141 15.15 2.76 17.02
N GLU A 142 15.79 3.84 16.55
CA GLU A 142 16.57 3.83 15.30
C GLU A 142 17.71 2.80 15.33
N ALA A 143 18.45 2.74 16.45
CA ALA A 143 19.55 1.79 16.59
C ALA A 143 19.08 0.33 16.46
N TYR A 144 17.97 -0.02 17.09
CA TYR A 144 17.39 -1.35 17.01
C TYR A 144 16.82 -1.65 15.61
N PHE A 145 16.20 -0.66 14.97
CA PHE A 145 15.74 -0.79 13.60
C PHE A 145 16.88 -1.08 12.63
N LEU A 146 17.99 -0.34 12.74
CA LEU A 146 19.17 -0.53 11.89
C LEU A 146 19.85 -1.88 12.14
N ASP A 147 19.91 -2.35 13.38
CA ASP A 147 20.45 -3.68 13.71
C ASP A 147 19.65 -4.83 13.11
N THR A 148 18.34 -4.65 12.98
CA THR A 148 17.42 -5.66 12.44
C THR A 148 17.16 -5.54 10.93
N LEU A 149 17.57 -4.43 10.30
CA LEU A 149 17.23 -4.08 8.92
C LEU A 149 17.62 -5.14 7.90
N ASP A 150 18.84 -5.63 7.96
CA ASP A 150 19.34 -6.63 7.01
C ASP A 150 18.53 -7.93 7.09
N ARG A 151 18.22 -8.39 8.30
CA ARG A 151 17.41 -9.59 8.53
C ARG A 151 15.96 -9.40 8.06
N MET A 152 15.38 -8.24 8.34
CA MET A 152 14.03 -7.90 7.85
C MET A 152 13.98 -7.85 6.33
N THR A 153 15.03 -7.27 5.73
CA THR A 153 15.14 -7.19 4.26
C THR A 153 15.25 -8.59 3.66
N GLU A 154 16.06 -9.47 4.22
CA GLU A 154 16.20 -10.86 3.77
C GLU A 154 14.89 -11.63 3.86
N VAL A 155 14.16 -11.51 4.97
CA VAL A 155 12.85 -12.16 5.15
C VAL A 155 11.81 -11.60 4.19
N ALA A 156 11.75 -10.28 4.03
CA ALA A 156 10.85 -9.66 3.07
C ALA A 156 11.18 -10.10 1.64
N TRP A 157 12.48 -10.14 1.28
CA TRP A 157 12.97 -10.56 -0.03
C TRP A 157 12.61 -12.00 -0.37
N ASN A 158 12.76 -12.92 0.59
CA ASN A 158 12.44 -14.34 0.41
C ASN A 158 10.95 -14.64 0.55
N SER A 159 10.12 -13.63 0.82
CA SER A 159 8.69 -13.84 0.95
C SER A 159 8.02 -14.09 -0.41
N GLN A 160 7.05 -15.00 -0.43
CA GLN A 160 6.25 -15.28 -1.63
C GLN A 160 5.49 -14.04 -2.17
N TRP A 161 5.34 -13.00 -1.37
CA TRP A 161 4.55 -11.82 -1.72
C TRP A 161 5.28 -10.88 -2.68
N ILE A 162 6.59 -10.76 -2.56
CA ILE A 162 7.42 -9.85 -3.37
C ILE A 162 7.47 -10.25 -4.84
N ILE A 163 7.39 -11.55 -5.13
CA ILE A 163 7.49 -12.10 -6.50
C ILE A 163 6.43 -11.48 -7.43
N HIS A 164 5.29 -11.10 -6.87
CA HIS A 164 4.16 -10.52 -7.60
C HIS A 164 4.18 -8.98 -7.65
N SER A 165 5.23 -8.35 -7.14
CA SER A 165 5.38 -6.91 -7.27
C SER A 165 5.59 -6.51 -8.73
N PRO A 166 4.90 -5.47 -9.25
CA PRO A 166 5.07 -5.01 -10.63
C PRO A 166 6.49 -4.51 -10.92
N VAL A 167 7.21 -4.07 -9.90
CA VAL A 167 8.63 -3.75 -9.95
C VAL A 167 9.32 -4.57 -8.87
N PHE A 168 10.22 -5.47 -9.28
CA PHE A 168 10.97 -6.29 -8.35
C PHE A 168 12.10 -5.44 -7.72
N PRO A 169 12.19 -5.36 -6.39
CA PRO A 169 13.26 -4.59 -5.75
C PRO A 169 14.63 -5.23 -6.08
N GLN A 170 15.68 -4.41 -6.09
CA GLN A 170 17.07 -4.85 -6.18
C GLN A 170 17.70 -4.73 -4.79
N MET A 171 18.48 -5.75 -4.39
CA MET A 171 19.31 -5.67 -3.18
C MET A 171 20.54 -4.82 -3.42
#